data_d6ccd0eee49ad7416bc6c98963c664f9
#
_entry.id   d6ccd0eee49ad7416bc6c98963c664f9
#
_cell.length_a   1.000
_cell.length_b   1.000
_cell.length_c   1.000
_cell.angle_alpha   90.00
_cell.angle_beta   90.00
_cell.angle_gamma   90.00
#
_symmetry.space_group_name_H-M   'P 1'
#
loop_
_entity.id
_entity.type
_entity.pdbx_description
1 polymer ?
#
loop_
_entity_poly.entity_id
_entity_poly.type
_entity_poly.pdbx_seq_one_letter_code
_entity_poly.pdbx_strand_id
1 'polypeptide(L)'
;NLDDIHSDLGVKIHGYIMSIIDSDYAEKLHTEALNPFSINVVRDGSELILTINALADEAMQIINALKAVDKIIVKGAPALKVLDYSIENPVGYNDYVDNIKKYQFNIITPALCKKQGTLYFGTEISQYFKSVALKLNEFENENISEEDIKKAFDCMKIVGYKFFSKSYKIDPKKLTGMM
;
A
#
# COMPACT_ATOMS: atom_id res chain seq x y z
N ASN A 1 10.70 23.16 -0.80
CA ASN A 1 11.76 22.30 -0.29
C ASN A 1 11.16 20.90 -0.06
N LEU A 2 11.81 19.82 -0.56
CA LEU A 2 11.31 18.44 -0.39
C LEU A 2 11.32 17.99 1.08
N ASP A 3 12.04 18.71 1.94
CA ASP A 3 12.06 18.45 3.38
C ASP A 3 10.71 18.74 4.07
N ASP A 4 9.86 19.56 3.42
CA ASP A 4 8.51 19.87 3.90
C ASP A 4 7.46 18.87 3.38
N ILE A 5 7.86 17.85 2.62
CA ILE A 5 6.95 16.79 2.16
C ILE A 5 6.69 15.85 3.34
N HIS A 6 5.55 16.07 3.95
CA HIS A 6 5.07 15.39 5.15
C HIS A 6 4.77 13.90 4.91
N SER A 7 4.75 13.19 6.03
CA SER A 7 4.37 11.76 6.13
C SER A 7 2.98 11.41 5.56
N ASP A 8 2.18 12.40 5.19
CA ASP A 8 0.84 12.27 4.60
C ASP A 8 0.82 12.34 3.07
N LEU A 9 2.00 12.39 2.41
CA LEU A 9 2.08 12.52 0.96
C LEU A 9 1.36 11.37 0.23
N GLY A 10 1.48 10.14 0.71
CA GLY A 10 0.76 9.00 0.13
C GLY A 10 -0.76 9.20 0.13
N VAL A 11 -1.31 9.74 1.23
CA VAL A 11 -2.74 10.05 1.34
C VAL A 11 -3.14 11.17 0.38
N LYS A 12 -2.29 12.19 0.24
CA LYS A 12 -2.53 13.30 -0.69
C LYS A 12 -2.47 12.87 -2.14
N ILE A 13 -1.52 11.99 -2.49
CA ILE A 13 -1.44 11.38 -3.83
C ILE A 13 -2.65 10.50 -4.10
N HIS A 14 -3.10 9.72 -3.13
CA HIS A 14 -4.35 8.97 -3.25
C HIS A 14 -5.52 9.91 -3.58
N GLY A 15 -5.67 11.02 -2.84
CA GLY A 15 -6.70 12.02 -3.14
C GLY A 15 -6.56 12.65 -4.54
N TYR A 16 -5.33 12.88 -5.00
CA TYR A 16 -5.09 13.35 -6.37
C TYR A 16 -5.51 12.29 -7.40
N ILE A 17 -5.14 11.03 -7.20
CA ILE A 17 -5.56 9.92 -8.07
C ILE A 17 -7.08 9.86 -8.18
N MET A 18 -7.80 9.94 -7.06
CA MET A 18 -9.28 9.97 -7.05
C MET A 18 -9.86 11.16 -7.83
N SER A 19 -9.12 12.25 -7.98
CA SER A 19 -9.57 13.44 -8.72
C SER A 19 -9.32 13.37 -10.23
N ILE A 20 -8.49 12.45 -10.71
CA ILE A 20 -8.12 12.34 -12.14
C ILE A 20 -8.67 11.10 -12.85
N ILE A 21 -9.20 10.13 -12.10
CA ILE A 21 -9.89 8.96 -12.63
C ILE A 21 -11.37 9.25 -12.85
N ASP A 22 -12.07 8.33 -13.51
CA ASP A 22 -13.50 8.41 -13.68
C ASP A 22 -14.26 8.52 -12.36
N SER A 23 -15.30 9.36 -12.29
CA SER A 23 -16.02 9.65 -11.04
C SER A 23 -16.72 8.44 -10.47
N ASP A 24 -17.31 7.59 -11.32
CA ASP A 24 -18.07 6.42 -10.89
C ASP A 24 -17.10 5.36 -10.34
N TYR A 25 -15.92 5.25 -10.97
CA TYR A 25 -14.86 4.39 -10.48
C TYR A 25 -14.27 4.91 -9.16
N ALA A 26 -14.07 6.22 -9.02
CA ALA A 26 -13.64 6.82 -7.75
C ALA A 26 -14.64 6.56 -6.61
N GLU A 27 -15.95 6.69 -6.88
CA GLU A 27 -17.00 6.39 -5.90
C GLU A 27 -17.02 4.90 -5.53
N LYS A 28 -16.87 4.00 -6.52
CA LYS A 28 -16.71 2.57 -6.28
C LYS A 28 -15.55 2.29 -5.31
N LEU A 29 -14.37 2.84 -5.56
CA LEU A 29 -13.19 2.68 -4.71
C LEU A 29 -13.38 3.22 -3.28
N HIS A 30 -14.23 4.22 -3.08
CA HIS A 30 -14.56 4.73 -1.75
C HIS A 30 -15.52 3.82 -0.97
N THR A 31 -16.35 3.08 -1.65
CA THR A 31 -17.37 2.20 -1.03
C THR A 31 -16.88 0.78 -0.82
N GLU A 32 -15.93 0.32 -1.59
CA GLU A 32 -15.36 -1.02 -1.47
C GLU A 32 -14.49 -1.21 -0.24
N ALA A 33 -14.59 -2.38 0.37
CA ALA A 33 -13.80 -2.73 1.55
C ALA A 33 -12.32 -2.94 1.24
N LEU A 34 -11.99 -3.34 0.00
CA LEU A 34 -10.64 -3.63 -0.46
C LEU A 34 -10.31 -2.79 -1.69
N ASN A 35 -9.20 -2.09 -1.65
CA ASN A 35 -8.70 -1.37 -2.81
C ASN A 35 -7.92 -2.29 -3.73
N PRO A 36 -8.20 -2.28 -5.07
CA PRO A 36 -7.50 -3.09 -6.06
C PRO A 36 -6.11 -2.55 -6.43
N PHE A 37 -5.60 -1.61 -5.68
CA PHE A 37 -4.27 -1.04 -5.88
C PHE A 37 -3.60 -0.65 -4.56
N SER A 38 -2.30 -0.45 -4.60
CA SER A 38 -1.54 0.13 -3.50
C SER A 38 -0.63 1.25 -3.97
N ILE A 39 -0.35 2.19 -3.07
CA ILE A 39 0.54 3.33 -3.31
C ILE A 39 1.71 3.24 -2.35
N ASN A 40 2.92 3.36 -2.88
CA ASN A 40 4.11 3.57 -2.08
C ASN A 40 4.86 4.80 -2.59
N VAL A 41 5.35 5.62 -1.67
CA VAL A 41 6.14 6.81 -1.98
C VAL A 41 7.43 6.75 -1.19
N VAL A 42 8.54 6.73 -1.90
CA VAL A 42 9.88 6.70 -1.31
C VAL A 42 10.67 7.89 -1.82
N ARG A 43 11.44 8.50 -0.93
CA ARG A 43 12.39 9.55 -1.31
C ARG A 43 13.72 8.91 -1.69
N ASP A 44 14.24 9.29 -2.84
CA ASP A 44 15.59 8.97 -3.30
C ASP A 44 16.34 10.26 -3.65
N GLY A 45 17.21 10.67 -2.77
CA GLY A 45 17.93 11.94 -2.89
C GLY A 45 16.99 13.16 -2.99
N SER A 46 17.01 13.83 -4.13
CA SER A 46 16.15 14.99 -4.45
C SER A 46 14.84 14.59 -5.16
N GLU A 47 14.63 13.33 -5.43
CA GLU A 47 13.49 12.81 -6.17
C GLU A 47 12.54 12.03 -5.27
N LEU A 48 11.33 11.82 -5.78
CA LEU A 48 10.33 10.95 -5.18
C LEU A 48 10.02 9.82 -6.16
N ILE A 49 10.11 8.62 -5.66
CA ILE A 49 9.67 7.42 -6.39
C ILE A 49 8.26 7.11 -5.93
N LEU A 50 7.31 7.22 -6.85
CA LEU A 50 5.92 6.80 -6.64
C LEU A 50 5.70 5.44 -7.30
N THR A 51 5.42 4.43 -6.50
CA THR A 51 5.07 3.10 -6.98
C THR A 51 3.58 2.86 -6.81
N ILE A 52 2.92 2.47 -7.89
CA ILE A 52 1.52 2.04 -7.89
C ILE A 52 1.47 0.57 -8.31
N ASN A 53 0.97 -0.28 -7.43
CA ASN A 53 0.75 -1.68 -7.77
C ASN A 53 -0.74 -1.87 -8.05
N ALA A 54 -1.08 -2.24 -9.27
CA ALA A 54 -2.40 -2.68 -9.66
C ALA A 54 -2.56 -4.17 -9.32
N LEU A 55 -3.60 -4.52 -8.56
CA LEU A 55 -3.90 -5.88 -8.11
C LEU A 55 -5.04 -6.51 -8.91
N ALA A 56 -5.71 -5.72 -9.74
CA ALA A 56 -6.79 -6.16 -10.63
C ALA A 56 -6.77 -5.36 -11.92
N ASP A 57 -7.32 -5.92 -12.99
CA ASP A 57 -7.36 -5.29 -14.31
C ASP A 57 -8.03 -3.91 -14.29
N GLU A 58 -9.07 -3.75 -13.49
CA GLU A 58 -9.77 -2.47 -13.35
C GLU A 58 -8.87 -1.36 -12.81
N ALA A 59 -7.87 -1.69 -12.01
CA ALA A 59 -6.90 -0.71 -11.49
C ALA A 59 -5.98 -0.13 -12.57
N MET A 60 -5.95 -0.74 -13.77
CA MET A 60 -5.25 -0.17 -14.92
C MET A 60 -5.80 1.20 -15.35
N GLN A 61 -7.02 1.54 -14.99
CA GLN A 61 -7.57 2.89 -15.18
C GLN A 61 -6.73 3.93 -14.44
N ILE A 62 -6.25 3.62 -13.24
CA ILE A 62 -5.37 4.50 -12.45
C ILE A 62 -4.03 4.69 -13.15
N ILE A 63 -3.43 3.58 -13.60
CA ILE A 63 -2.15 3.62 -14.33
C ILE A 63 -2.28 4.47 -15.59
N ASN A 64 -3.36 4.28 -16.36
CA ASN A 64 -3.59 5.03 -17.59
C ASN A 64 -3.84 6.51 -17.33
N ALA A 65 -4.59 6.87 -16.28
CA ALA A 65 -4.79 8.26 -15.88
C ALA A 65 -3.46 8.93 -15.47
N LEU A 66 -2.62 8.23 -14.72
CA LEU A 66 -1.32 8.77 -14.29
C LEU A 66 -0.32 8.93 -15.44
N LYS A 67 -0.36 8.08 -16.46
CA LYS A 67 0.46 8.23 -17.68
C LYS A 67 0.14 9.52 -18.45
N ALA A 68 -1.07 10.01 -18.35
CA ALA A 68 -1.53 11.18 -19.09
C ALA A 68 -1.14 12.51 -18.43
N VAL A 69 -0.54 12.49 -17.23
CA VAL A 69 -0.22 13.70 -16.48
C VAL A 69 1.30 13.96 -16.45
N ASP A 70 1.69 15.21 -16.63
CA ASP A 70 3.07 15.70 -16.52
C ASP A 70 3.39 16.24 -15.11
N LYS A 71 2.35 16.43 -14.29
CA LYS A 71 2.45 16.97 -12.93
C LYS A 71 1.42 16.31 -12.00
N ILE A 72 1.86 16.02 -10.79
CA ILE A 72 0.99 15.60 -9.69
C ILE A 72 0.76 16.82 -8.79
N ILE A 73 -0.51 17.22 -8.65
CA ILE A 73 -0.90 18.38 -7.85
C ILE A 73 -1.52 17.90 -6.54
N VAL A 74 -0.82 18.15 -5.43
CA VAL A 74 -1.31 17.77 -4.11
C VAL A 74 -1.57 19.00 -3.25
N LYS A 75 -2.68 18.99 -2.52
CA LYS A 75 -3.07 20.11 -1.67
C LYS A 75 -2.01 20.40 -0.60
N GLY A 76 -1.54 21.63 -0.55
CA GLY A 76 -0.59 22.10 0.46
C GLY A 76 0.87 21.68 0.22
N ALA A 77 1.20 21.27 -1.00
CA ALA A 77 2.58 21.02 -1.44
C ALA A 77 2.83 21.63 -2.83
N PRO A 78 4.08 21.90 -3.21
CA PRO A 78 4.43 22.26 -4.58
C PRO A 78 4.00 21.16 -5.56
N ALA A 79 3.65 21.56 -6.78
CA ALA A 79 3.37 20.59 -7.85
C ALA A 79 4.62 19.72 -8.11
N LEU A 80 4.44 18.42 -8.11
CA LEU A 80 5.47 17.43 -8.38
C LEU A 80 5.52 17.18 -9.88
N LYS A 81 6.63 17.50 -10.53
CA LYS A 81 6.81 17.21 -11.95
C LYS A 81 7.10 15.72 -12.13
N VAL A 82 6.41 15.09 -13.06
CA VAL A 82 6.76 13.74 -13.50
C VAL A 82 7.99 13.82 -14.39
N LEU A 83 9.07 13.15 -14.02
CA LEU A 83 10.32 13.13 -14.76
C LEU A 83 10.37 11.98 -15.74
N ASP A 84 9.96 10.80 -15.28
CA ASP A 84 9.94 9.56 -16.04
C ASP A 84 8.95 8.58 -15.41
N TYR A 85 8.59 7.53 -16.15
CA TYR A 85 7.85 6.39 -15.60
C TYR A 85 8.26 5.09 -16.29
N SER A 86 8.17 4.01 -15.55
CA SER A 86 8.32 2.64 -16.09
C SER A 86 7.09 1.81 -15.71
N ILE A 87 6.82 0.78 -16.49
CA ILE A 87 5.78 -0.19 -16.21
C ILE A 87 6.42 -1.56 -16.21
N GLU A 88 6.30 -2.23 -15.10
CA GLU A 88 6.72 -3.61 -14.98
C GLU A 88 5.60 -4.54 -15.45
N ASN A 89 5.97 -5.68 -16.01
CA ASN A 89 5.01 -6.70 -16.39
C ASN A 89 4.33 -7.27 -15.14
N PRO A 90 3.05 -7.68 -15.24
CA PRO A 90 2.39 -8.39 -14.17
C PRO A 90 3.22 -9.62 -13.77
N VAL A 91 3.38 -9.81 -12.48
CA VAL A 91 4.02 -11.01 -11.92
C VAL A 91 2.92 -11.83 -11.25
N GLY A 92 2.70 -13.03 -11.74
CA GLY A 92 1.72 -13.94 -11.19
C GLY A 92 2.14 -14.46 -9.81
N TYR A 93 1.16 -14.79 -8.97
CA TYR A 93 1.42 -15.37 -7.64
C TYR A 93 2.37 -16.59 -7.72
N ASN A 94 2.16 -17.46 -8.69
CA ASN A 94 2.96 -18.67 -8.88
C ASN A 94 4.43 -18.40 -9.23
N ASP A 95 4.76 -17.23 -9.76
CA ASP A 95 6.13 -16.86 -10.09
C ASP A 95 6.98 -16.62 -8.83
N TYR A 96 6.33 -16.40 -7.68
CA TYR A 96 6.99 -16.21 -6.38
C TYR A 96 7.09 -17.50 -5.55
N VAL A 97 6.45 -18.59 -5.95
CA VAL A 97 6.31 -19.83 -5.12
C VAL A 97 7.44 -20.82 -5.34
N ASP A 98 8.65 -20.39 -5.63
CA ASP A 98 9.78 -21.30 -5.66
C ASP A 98 10.40 -21.49 -4.27
N ASN A 99 10.37 -22.73 -3.78
CA ASN A 99 11.23 -23.40 -2.75
C ASN A 99 11.97 -22.49 -1.73
N ILE A 100 11.43 -21.34 -1.36
CA ILE A 100 12.07 -20.43 -0.43
C ILE A 100 11.87 -20.94 0.99
N LYS A 101 12.98 -21.36 1.60
CA LYS A 101 13.00 -21.87 3.00
C LYS A 101 13.03 -20.75 4.05
N LYS A 102 13.28 -19.49 3.64
CA LYS A 102 13.41 -18.36 4.55
C LYS A 102 12.98 -17.06 3.86
N TYR A 103 12.08 -16.34 4.49
CA TYR A 103 11.63 -15.03 4.04
C TYR A 103 12.12 -13.94 4.98
N GLN A 104 12.47 -12.80 4.42
CA GLN A 104 12.70 -11.58 5.17
C GLN A 104 11.67 -10.55 4.73
N PHE A 105 10.88 -10.06 5.68
CA PHE A 105 9.92 -8.99 5.46
C PHE A 105 10.47 -7.69 6.01
N ASN A 106 10.52 -6.67 5.15
CA ASN A 106 10.88 -5.32 5.55
C ASN A 106 9.61 -4.46 5.47
N ILE A 107 9.12 -4.01 6.63
CA ILE A 107 8.03 -3.05 6.70
C ILE A 107 8.67 -1.66 6.65
N ILE A 108 8.63 -1.03 5.48
CA ILE A 108 9.31 0.25 5.22
C ILE A 108 8.44 1.47 5.53
N THR A 109 7.13 1.26 5.67
CA THR A 109 6.18 2.31 6.06
C THR A 109 5.50 1.92 7.36
N PRO A 110 5.06 2.90 8.17
CA PRO A 110 4.28 2.62 9.36
C PRO A 110 3.07 1.76 9.04
N ALA A 111 3.00 0.61 9.67
CA ALA A 111 1.88 -0.30 9.48
C ALA A 111 0.82 -0.05 10.54
N LEU A 112 -0.36 0.31 10.07
CA LEU A 112 -1.53 0.58 10.89
C LEU A 112 -2.63 -0.39 10.50
N CYS A 113 -3.07 -1.18 11.47
CA CYS A 113 -4.19 -2.09 11.28
C CYS A 113 -5.44 -1.52 11.97
N LYS A 114 -6.59 -1.60 11.32
CA LYS A 114 -7.87 -1.25 11.92
C LYS A 114 -8.63 -2.53 12.26
N LYS A 115 -9.01 -2.71 13.52
CA LYS A 115 -9.84 -3.83 13.99
C LYS A 115 -11.00 -3.28 14.81
N GLN A 116 -12.23 -3.59 14.41
CA GLN A 116 -13.44 -3.12 15.08
C GLN A 116 -13.47 -1.61 15.36
N GLY A 117 -13.04 -0.81 14.40
CA GLY A 117 -13.00 0.64 14.53
C GLY A 117 -11.80 1.21 15.28
N THR A 118 -11.00 0.37 15.96
CA THR A 118 -9.81 0.77 16.71
C THR A 118 -8.55 0.60 15.86
N LEU A 119 -7.67 1.59 15.90
CA LEU A 119 -6.36 1.53 15.22
C LEU A 119 -5.35 0.83 16.11
N TYR A 120 -4.68 -0.17 15.56
CA TYR A 120 -3.60 -0.90 16.21
C TYR A 120 -2.29 -0.59 15.54
N PHE A 121 -1.26 -0.41 16.34
CA PHE A 121 0.11 -0.48 15.90
C PHE A 121 0.50 -1.95 15.90
N GLY A 122 0.39 -2.57 14.71
CA GLY A 122 0.41 -4.02 14.65
C GLY A 122 1.81 -4.60 14.67
N THR A 123 2.16 -5.25 15.75
CA THR A 123 3.20 -6.29 15.78
C THR A 123 2.65 -7.66 15.44
N GLU A 124 1.34 -7.80 15.24
CA GLU A 124 0.70 -9.06 14.87
C GLU A 124 0.90 -9.34 13.37
N ILE A 125 1.97 -10.03 13.04
CA ILE A 125 2.31 -10.43 11.67
C ILE A 125 1.16 -11.17 10.99
N SER A 126 0.35 -11.94 11.75
CA SER A 126 -0.85 -12.63 11.28
C SER A 126 -1.86 -11.70 10.58
N GLN A 127 -2.00 -10.46 11.01
CA GLN A 127 -2.93 -9.51 10.42
C GLN A 127 -2.51 -9.09 8.99
N TYR A 128 -1.20 -9.02 8.73
CA TYR A 128 -0.70 -8.72 7.39
C TYR A 128 -1.01 -9.88 6.43
N PHE A 129 -0.76 -11.12 6.85
CA PHE A 129 -1.10 -12.29 6.04
C PHE A 129 -2.62 -12.42 5.82
N LYS A 130 -3.41 -12.14 6.83
CA LYS A 130 -4.87 -12.08 6.68
C LYS A 130 -5.29 -11.04 5.65
N SER A 131 -4.70 -9.85 5.68
CA SER A 131 -4.98 -8.80 4.70
C SER A 131 -4.55 -9.20 3.28
N VAL A 132 -3.42 -9.88 3.14
CA VAL A 132 -2.98 -10.41 1.85
C VAL A 132 -3.91 -11.51 1.35
N ALA A 133 -4.28 -12.46 2.20
CA ALA A 133 -5.21 -13.54 1.84
C ALA A 133 -6.58 -13.01 1.38
N LEU A 134 -7.12 -12.00 2.05
CA LEU A 134 -8.37 -11.36 1.62
C LEU A 134 -8.24 -10.75 0.22
N LYS A 135 -7.11 -10.13 -0.10
CA LYS A 135 -6.87 -9.57 -1.44
C LYS A 135 -6.68 -10.66 -2.50
N LEU A 136 -5.97 -11.74 -2.18
CA LEU A 136 -5.83 -12.87 -3.09
C LEU A 136 -7.18 -13.54 -3.37
N ASN A 137 -8.01 -13.71 -2.35
CA ASN A 137 -9.35 -14.26 -2.52
C ASN A 137 -10.23 -13.35 -3.40
N GLU A 138 -10.13 -12.04 -3.24
CA GLU A 138 -10.96 -11.07 -3.99
C GLU A 138 -10.48 -10.90 -5.43
N PHE A 139 -9.16 -10.75 -5.64
CA PHE A 139 -8.63 -10.34 -6.94
C PHE A 139 -8.04 -11.47 -7.77
N GLU A 140 -7.61 -12.57 -7.13
CA GLU A 140 -7.01 -13.73 -7.82
C GLU A 140 -7.91 -14.97 -7.80
N ASN A 141 -9.14 -14.85 -7.28
CA ASN A 141 -10.09 -15.95 -7.11
C ASN A 141 -9.52 -17.14 -6.30
N GLU A 142 -8.62 -16.86 -5.37
CA GLU A 142 -8.12 -17.85 -4.43
C GLU A 142 -9.20 -18.15 -3.37
N ASN A 143 -9.02 -19.23 -2.62
CA ASN A 143 -9.93 -19.61 -1.54
C ASN A 143 -9.15 -19.95 -0.27
N ILE A 144 -8.45 -18.94 0.26
CA ILE A 144 -7.63 -19.05 1.46
C ILE A 144 -8.52 -18.82 2.68
N SER A 145 -8.72 -19.84 3.49
CA SER A 145 -9.52 -19.75 4.71
C SER A 145 -8.73 -19.17 5.89
N GLU A 146 -9.44 -18.73 6.94
CA GLU A 146 -8.79 -18.33 8.20
C GLU A 146 -8.05 -19.52 8.85
N GLU A 147 -8.51 -20.73 8.63
CA GLU A 147 -7.85 -21.94 9.12
C GLU A 147 -6.54 -22.21 8.39
N ASP A 148 -6.48 -21.97 7.08
CA ASP A 148 -5.24 -22.08 6.29
C ASP A 148 -4.21 -21.07 6.74
N ILE A 149 -4.62 -19.83 6.98
CA ILE A 149 -3.75 -18.78 7.53
C ILE A 149 -3.21 -19.22 8.89
N LYS A 150 -4.07 -19.73 9.76
CA LYS A 150 -3.66 -20.22 11.08
C LYS A 150 -2.67 -21.38 10.98
N LYS A 151 -2.96 -22.38 10.15
CA LYS A 151 -2.04 -23.52 9.90
C LYS A 151 -0.69 -23.05 9.38
N ALA A 152 -0.68 -22.11 8.44
CA ALA A 152 0.56 -21.52 7.93
C ALA A 152 1.37 -20.86 9.06
N PHE A 153 0.70 -20.13 9.96
CA PHE A 153 1.34 -19.51 11.12
C PHE A 153 1.90 -20.51 12.12
N ASP A 154 1.14 -21.57 12.40
CA ASP A 154 1.56 -22.63 13.32
C ASP A 154 2.83 -23.36 12.80
N CYS A 155 3.04 -23.37 11.48
CA CYS A 155 4.24 -23.92 10.83
C CYS A 155 5.40 -22.94 10.73
N MET A 156 5.18 -21.63 10.94
CA MET A 156 6.22 -20.60 10.81
C MET A 156 6.97 -20.41 12.14
N LYS A 157 8.28 -20.23 12.02
CA LYS A 157 9.14 -19.83 13.14
C LYS A 157 9.76 -18.48 12.84
N ILE A 158 9.47 -17.49 13.69
CA ILE A 158 10.15 -16.21 13.64
C ILE A 158 11.56 -16.42 14.21
N VAL A 159 12.57 -16.28 13.36
CA VAL A 159 13.99 -16.49 13.74
C VAL A 159 14.69 -15.20 14.18
N GLY A 160 14.09 -14.04 13.93
CA GLY A 160 14.58 -12.75 14.37
C GLY A 160 13.68 -11.62 13.92
N TYR A 161 13.71 -10.52 14.65
CA TYR A 161 13.01 -9.28 14.28
C TYR A 161 13.82 -8.07 14.76
N LYS A 162 13.57 -6.94 14.10
CA LYS A 162 14.13 -5.65 14.48
C LYS A 162 13.03 -4.60 14.32
N PHE A 163 12.75 -3.87 15.40
CA PHE A 163 11.78 -2.78 15.38
C PHE A 163 12.47 -1.43 15.44
N PHE A 164 11.91 -0.49 14.70
CA PHE A 164 12.24 0.91 14.83
C PHE A 164 10.93 1.65 15.10
N SER A 165 10.91 2.48 16.13
CA SER A 165 9.79 3.37 16.36
C SER A 165 9.99 4.68 15.60
N LYS A 166 8.96 5.09 14.87
CA LYS A 166 8.91 6.39 14.21
C LYS A 166 7.54 7.00 14.48
N SER A 167 7.50 8.17 15.09
CA SER A 167 6.26 8.91 15.22
C SER A 167 5.97 9.66 13.95
N TYR A 168 4.71 9.62 13.48
CA TYR A 168 4.26 10.46 12.40
C TYR A 168 2.80 10.85 12.59
N LYS A 169 2.41 11.97 11.96
CA LYS A 169 1.09 12.55 12.11
C LYS A 169 0.23 12.13 10.93
N ILE A 170 -0.85 11.41 11.20
CA ILE A 170 -1.79 10.97 10.16
C ILE A 170 -2.77 12.09 9.81
N ASP A 171 -3.24 12.84 10.82
CA ASP A 171 -4.19 13.95 10.67
C ASP A 171 -3.90 14.96 11.79
N PRO A 172 -3.90 16.29 11.54
CA PRO A 172 -3.73 17.30 12.57
C PRO A 172 -4.75 17.19 13.72
N LYS A 173 -5.89 16.56 13.48
CA LYS A 173 -6.96 16.35 14.44
C LYS A 173 -7.06 14.92 14.99
N LYS A 174 -6.26 13.99 14.51
CA LYS A 174 -6.31 12.57 14.88
C LYS A 174 -4.91 12.05 15.18
N LEU A 175 -4.81 11.34 16.26
CA LEU A 175 -3.78 10.45 16.77
C LEU A 175 -2.37 10.53 16.14
N THR A 176 -1.42 10.89 16.97
CA THR A 176 0.00 10.60 16.75
C THR A 176 0.19 9.11 16.99
N GLY A 177 0.52 8.38 15.94
CA GLY A 177 0.90 6.98 16.05
C GLY A 177 2.38 6.86 16.41
N MET A 178 2.70 5.96 17.35
CA MET A 178 4.07 5.49 17.56
C MET A 178 4.21 4.10 16.93
N MET A 179 5.32 3.88 16.30
CA MET A 179 5.76 2.56 15.84
C MET A 179 6.95 2.10 16.62
#